data_8d35153257bb07fad541d783ab87ecaa
#
_entry.id   8d35153257bb07fad541d783ab87ecaa
#
_cell.length_a   1.000
_cell.length_b   1.000
_cell.length_c   1.000
_cell.angle_alpha   90.00
_cell.angle_beta   90.00
_cell.angle_gamma   90.00
#
_symmetry.space_group_name_H-M   'P 1'
#
loop_
_entity.id
_entity.type
_entity.pdbx_description
1 polymer ?
#
loop_
_entity_poly.entity_id
_entity_poly.type
_entity_poly.pdbx_seq_one_letter_code
_entity_poly.pdbx_strand_id
1 'polypeptide(L)'
;KEFENIGGNTIRKDIAPKVEAVNKESSIQKNHFDIKELTLINILLEYPSLLEDRTYAKYINNSVLKDIYESALKEKKMNQNFKAAHIINRYTDDHIIHKVMTMESNEKSEDSARLTVNEIASQLEKNSNEDIYFDLLNRYSNGDRLSDDERQFIKNFKK
;
A
#
# COMPACT_ATOMS: atom_id res chain seq x y z
N LYS A 1 -0.12 34.54 46.49
CA LYS A 1 -0.26 34.30 45.70
C LYS A 1 -0.44 33.99 44.76
N GLU A 2 -0.02 34.02 44.61
CA GLU A 2 -0.16 33.62 43.69
C GLU A 2 -0.09 33.17 42.84
N PHE A 3 0.31 33.26 42.83
CA PHE A 3 0.33 32.68 41.86
C PHE A 3 0.04 31.99 41.43
N GLU A 4 0.33 32.04 42.25
CA GLU A 4 0.07 31.34 41.68
C GLU A 4 -0.19 30.80 41.05
N ASN A 5 0.28 30.92 41.22
CA ASN A 5 -0.04 30.30 40.48
C ASN A 5 -0.28 30.04 39.68
N ILE A 6 -0.06 29.81 40.14
CA ILE A 6 -0.79 29.81 39.11
C ILE A 6 -0.41 29.40 37.80
N GLY A 7 0.27 29.82 37.31
CA GLY A 7 0.65 29.69 35.96
C GLY A 7 1.10 28.33 35.52
N GLY A 8 1.46 27.51 36.43
CA GLY A 8 1.95 26.18 36.11
C GLY A 8 0.93 25.28 35.41
N ASN A 9 -0.32 25.54 35.68
CA ASN A 9 -1.38 24.70 35.11
C ASN A 9 -1.56 24.84 33.60
N THR A 10 -1.23 25.99 33.06
CA THR A 10 -1.40 26.22 31.66
C THR A 10 -0.43 25.45 30.78
N ILE A 11 0.73 25.15 31.30
CA ILE A 11 1.80 24.51 30.56
C ILE A 11 1.40 23.09 30.13
N ARG A 12 0.78 22.36 31.02
CA ARG A 12 0.46 20.96 30.77
C ARG A 12 -0.59 20.76 29.70
N LYS A 13 -1.48 21.70 29.58
CA LYS A 13 -2.55 21.61 28.59
C LYS A 13 -2.03 21.69 27.17
N ASP A 14 -0.93 22.36 26.97
CA ASP A 14 -0.35 22.53 25.65
C ASP A 14 0.22 21.22 25.09
N ILE A 15 0.60 20.30 25.96
CA ILE A 15 1.22 19.05 25.54
C ILE A 15 0.19 18.11 24.91
N ALA A 16 -0.99 18.01 25.48
CA ALA A 16 -2.02 17.08 25.01
C ALA A 16 -2.47 17.36 23.57
N PRO A 17 -2.74 18.61 23.17
CA PRO A 17 -3.09 18.88 21.78
C PRO A 17 -2.04 18.47 20.77
N LYS A 18 -0.78 18.60 21.12
CA LYS A 18 0.31 18.21 20.23
C LYS A 18 0.32 16.71 19.97
N VAL A 19 0.05 15.92 20.97
CA VAL A 19 0.00 14.47 20.84
C VAL A 19 -1.15 14.07 19.91
N GLU A 20 -2.28 14.71 20.05
CA GLU A 20 -3.43 14.45 19.19
C GLU A 20 -3.14 14.79 17.74
N ALA A 21 -2.44 15.87 17.47
CA ALA A 21 -2.07 16.27 16.14
C ALA A 21 -1.17 15.23 15.48
N VAL A 22 -0.22 14.68 16.21
CA VAL A 22 0.67 13.62 15.69
C VAL A 22 -0.15 12.38 15.33
N ASN A 23 -1.10 12.02 16.17
CA ASN A 23 -1.95 10.86 15.90
C ASN A 23 -2.80 11.05 14.64
N LYS A 24 -3.28 12.27 14.40
CA LYS A 24 -4.03 12.58 13.20
C LYS A 24 -3.17 12.46 11.95
N GLU A 25 -1.94 12.90 12.02
CA GLU A 25 -1.00 12.77 10.91
C GLU A 25 -0.75 11.31 10.57
N SER A 26 -0.56 10.46 11.57
CA SER A 26 -0.40 9.04 11.36
C SER A 26 -1.63 8.42 10.70
N SER A 27 -2.82 8.84 11.10
CA SER A 27 -4.07 8.35 10.51
C SER A 27 -4.20 8.76 9.06
N ILE A 28 -3.82 9.99 8.73
CA ILE A 28 -3.85 10.49 7.36
C ILE A 28 -2.89 9.71 6.49
N GLN A 29 -1.69 9.41 6.98
CA GLN A 29 -0.71 8.65 6.23
C GLN A 29 -1.18 7.22 5.93
N LYS A 30 -1.93 6.62 6.84
CA LYS A 30 -2.47 5.27 6.64
C LYS A 30 -3.47 5.19 5.49
N ASN A 31 -4.07 6.31 5.14
CA ASN A 31 -5.07 6.36 4.08
C ASN A 31 -4.50 6.76 2.72
N HIS A 32 -3.17 6.85 2.63
CA HIS A 32 -2.52 7.16 1.36
C HIS A 32 -2.37 5.88 0.53
N PHE A 33 -2.95 5.89 -0.66
CA PHE A 33 -2.92 4.76 -1.58
C PHE A 33 -2.09 5.09 -2.81
N ASP A 34 -1.24 4.16 -3.22
CA ASP A 34 -0.53 4.27 -4.49
C ASP A 34 -1.51 3.97 -5.63
N ILE A 35 -1.53 4.86 -6.62
CA ILE A 35 -2.48 4.73 -7.72
C ILE A 35 -2.23 3.47 -8.55
N LYS A 36 -0.98 3.03 -8.63
CA LYS A 36 -0.63 1.80 -9.34
C LYS A 36 -1.16 0.57 -8.61
N GLU A 37 -1.04 0.55 -7.29
CA GLU A 37 -1.60 -0.53 -6.48
C GLU A 37 -3.12 -0.57 -6.61
N LEU A 38 -3.78 0.60 -6.57
CA LEU A 38 -5.23 0.69 -6.75
C LEU A 38 -5.65 0.17 -8.11
N THR A 39 -4.95 0.56 -9.16
CA THR A 39 -5.26 0.12 -10.53
C THR A 39 -5.06 -1.39 -10.66
N LEU A 40 -3.98 -1.92 -10.09
CA LEU A 40 -3.73 -3.35 -10.10
C LEU A 40 -4.89 -4.12 -9.46
N ILE A 41 -5.29 -3.73 -8.27
CA ILE A 41 -6.40 -4.37 -7.56
C ILE A 41 -7.70 -4.25 -8.33
N ASN A 42 -7.98 -3.08 -8.90
CA ASN A 42 -9.18 -2.86 -9.70
C ASN A 42 -9.27 -3.84 -10.87
N ILE A 43 -8.18 -4.00 -11.63
CA ILE A 43 -8.14 -4.90 -12.78
C ILE A 43 -8.28 -6.36 -12.34
N LEU A 44 -7.60 -6.75 -11.26
CA LEU A 44 -7.67 -8.11 -10.74
C LEU A 44 -9.08 -8.47 -10.26
N LEU A 45 -9.81 -7.52 -9.73
CA LEU A 45 -11.19 -7.76 -9.30
C LEU A 45 -12.16 -7.83 -10.49
N GLU A 46 -11.88 -7.05 -11.53
CA GLU A 46 -12.69 -7.09 -12.75
C GLU A 46 -12.46 -8.37 -13.54
N TYR A 47 -11.22 -8.87 -13.56
CA TYR A 47 -10.83 -10.10 -14.23
C TYR A 47 -10.27 -11.11 -13.22
N PRO A 48 -11.13 -11.77 -12.46
CA PRO A 48 -10.67 -12.63 -11.35
C PRO A 48 -9.81 -13.82 -11.78
N SER A 49 -9.87 -14.22 -13.04
CA SER A 49 -9.00 -15.29 -13.55
C SER A 49 -7.52 -14.93 -13.41
N LEU A 50 -7.18 -13.65 -13.47
CA LEU A 50 -5.80 -13.18 -13.35
C LEU A 50 -5.25 -13.30 -11.91
N LEU A 51 -6.11 -13.47 -10.92
CA LEU A 51 -5.68 -13.64 -9.52
C LEU A 51 -4.81 -14.88 -9.33
N GLU A 52 -4.99 -15.88 -10.16
CA GLU A 52 -4.29 -17.16 -10.02
C GLU A 52 -3.02 -17.26 -10.86
N ASP A 53 -2.79 -16.32 -11.77
CA ASP A 53 -1.65 -16.38 -12.69
C ASP A 53 -0.32 -16.23 -11.98
N ARG A 54 -0.26 -15.41 -10.95
CA ARG A 54 0.96 -15.19 -10.17
C ARG A 54 0.60 -14.53 -8.84
N THR A 55 1.53 -14.57 -7.92
CA THR A 55 1.35 -13.91 -6.63
C THR A 55 1.64 -12.41 -6.76
N TYR A 56 0.63 -11.59 -6.54
CA TYR A 56 0.75 -10.14 -6.58
C TYR A 56 0.95 -9.52 -5.19
N ALA A 57 0.80 -10.30 -4.12
CA ALA A 57 0.90 -9.81 -2.75
C ALA A 57 2.19 -9.03 -2.47
N LYS A 58 3.28 -9.46 -3.07
CA LYS A 58 4.60 -8.82 -2.86
C LYS A 58 4.71 -7.42 -3.47
N TYR A 59 3.82 -7.06 -4.38
CA TYR A 59 3.82 -5.75 -5.01
C TYR A 59 2.89 -4.76 -4.33
N ILE A 60 2.10 -5.23 -3.36
CA ILE A 60 1.10 -4.43 -2.68
C ILE A 60 1.62 -4.08 -1.30
N ASN A 61 1.94 -2.81 -1.09
CA ASN A 61 2.48 -2.33 0.18
C ASN A 61 1.39 -1.86 1.14
N ASN A 62 0.29 -1.34 0.60
CA ASN A 62 -0.81 -0.88 1.43
C ASN A 62 -1.52 -2.08 2.07
N SER A 63 -1.66 -2.05 3.40
CA SER A 63 -2.23 -3.17 4.15
C SER A 63 -3.69 -3.43 3.81
N VAL A 64 -4.46 -2.38 3.53
CA VAL A 64 -5.88 -2.52 3.18
C VAL A 64 -6.03 -3.16 1.81
N LEU A 65 -5.24 -2.71 0.84
CA LEU A 65 -5.26 -3.28 -0.51
C LEU A 65 -4.78 -4.72 -0.50
N LYS A 66 -3.82 -5.03 0.34
CA LYS A 66 -3.32 -6.40 0.50
C LYS A 66 -4.41 -7.31 1.07
N ASP A 67 -5.15 -6.83 2.06
CA ASP A 67 -6.28 -7.57 2.63
C ASP A 67 -7.37 -7.82 1.56
N ILE A 68 -7.66 -6.83 0.74
CA ILE A 68 -8.60 -6.97 -0.37
C ILE A 68 -8.12 -8.04 -1.35
N TYR A 69 -6.85 -8.01 -1.72
CA TYR A 69 -6.26 -9.00 -2.62
C TYR A 69 -6.36 -10.41 -2.05
N GLU A 70 -5.99 -10.59 -0.79
CA GLU A 70 -6.02 -11.90 -0.14
C GLU A 70 -7.45 -12.42 0.01
N SER A 71 -8.39 -11.53 0.34
CA SER A 71 -9.81 -11.87 0.40
C SER A 71 -10.35 -12.29 -0.96
N ALA A 72 -9.96 -11.58 -2.01
CA ALA A 72 -10.36 -11.92 -3.38
C ALA A 72 -9.83 -13.28 -3.79
N LEU A 73 -8.56 -13.55 -3.49
CA LEU A 73 -7.93 -14.81 -3.81
C LEU A 73 -8.62 -15.98 -3.09
N LYS A 74 -8.95 -15.77 -1.82
CA LYS A 74 -9.67 -16.76 -1.02
C LYS A 74 -11.07 -17.03 -1.58
N GLU A 75 -11.82 -15.97 -1.86
CA GLU A 75 -13.16 -16.10 -2.42
C GLU A 75 -13.14 -16.81 -3.77
N LYS A 76 -12.16 -16.49 -4.61
CA LYS A 76 -12.00 -17.12 -5.92
C LYS A 76 -11.80 -18.63 -5.79
N LYS A 77 -11.01 -19.06 -4.82
CA LYS A 77 -10.76 -20.48 -4.57
C LYS A 77 -12.00 -21.20 -4.07
N MET A 78 -12.84 -20.51 -3.31
CA MET A 78 -14.05 -21.12 -2.73
C MET A 78 -15.26 -21.06 -3.68
N ASN A 79 -15.27 -20.08 -4.58
CA ASN A 79 -16.42 -19.82 -5.45
C ASN A 79 -15.94 -19.52 -6.86
N GLN A 80 -16.16 -20.46 -7.77
CA GLN A 80 -15.76 -20.26 -9.16
C GLN A 80 -16.49 -19.11 -9.84
N ASN A 81 -17.68 -18.78 -9.35
CA ASN A 81 -18.47 -17.67 -9.86
C ASN A 81 -18.24 -16.38 -9.07
N PHE A 82 -17.05 -16.23 -8.52
CA PHE A 82 -16.66 -15.05 -7.76
C PHE A 82 -16.90 -13.77 -8.55
N LYS A 83 -17.42 -12.77 -7.87
CA LYS A 83 -17.57 -11.42 -8.40
C LYS A 83 -17.03 -10.42 -7.39
N ALA A 84 -16.45 -9.35 -7.91
CA ALA A 84 -15.88 -8.30 -7.07
C ALA A 84 -16.86 -7.76 -6.02
N ALA A 85 -18.15 -7.72 -6.36
CA ALA A 85 -19.19 -7.26 -5.45
C ALA A 85 -19.19 -8.00 -4.10
N HIS A 86 -18.76 -9.26 -4.08
CA HIS A 86 -18.70 -10.04 -2.84
C HIS A 86 -17.71 -9.46 -1.83
N ILE A 87 -16.70 -8.73 -2.31
CA ILE A 87 -15.68 -8.13 -1.47
C ILE A 87 -15.94 -6.66 -1.24
N ILE A 88 -16.34 -5.93 -2.29
CA ILE A 88 -16.57 -4.50 -2.25
C ILE A 88 -17.52 -4.12 -1.11
N ASN A 89 -18.55 -4.93 -0.88
CA ASN A 89 -19.54 -4.67 0.15
C ASN A 89 -18.97 -4.64 1.57
N ARG A 90 -17.78 -5.22 1.78
CA ARG A 90 -17.10 -5.19 3.07
C ARG A 90 -16.44 -3.85 3.35
N TYR A 91 -16.27 -3.02 2.33
CA TYR A 91 -15.54 -1.76 2.41
C TYR A 91 -16.43 -0.55 2.08
N THR A 92 -17.74 -0.68 2.31
CA THR A 92 -18.69 0.37 1.99
C THR A 92 -18.46 1.67 2.74
N ASP A 93 -17.85 1.59 3.93
CA ASP A 93 -17.58 2.77 4.75
C ASP A 93 -16.34 3.55 4.29
N ASP A 94 -15.54 2.98 3.41
CA ASP A 94 -14.37 3.66 2.87
C ASP A 94 -14.64 4.15 1.44
N HIS A 95 -14.91 5.45 1.35
CA HIS A 95 -15.26 6.07 0.07
C HIS A 95 -14.22 5.89 -1.02
N ILE A 96 -12.96 5.97 -0.65
CA ILE A 96 -11.87 5.89 -1.64
C ILE A 96 -11.80 4.48 -2.21
N ILE A 97 -11.80 3.50 -1.34
CA ILE A 97 -11.75 2.10 -1.74
C ILE A 97 -12.98 1.73 -2.56
N HIS A 98 -14.16 2.08 -2.05
CA HIS A 98 -15.41 1.79 -2.75
C HIS A 98 -15.43 2.42 -4.14
N LYS A 99 -15.02 3.68 -4.24
CA LYS A 99 -14.98 4.39 -5.52
C LYS A 99 -14.04 3.71 -6.51
N VAL A 100 -12.84 3.37 -6.08
CA VAL A 100 -11.86 2.75 -6.97
C VAL A 100 -12.32 1.37 -7.41
N MET A 101 -12.86 0.59 -6.49
CA MET A 101 -13.28 -0.78 -6.78
C MET A 101 -14.54 -0.85 -7.65
N THR A 102 -15.34 0.21 -7.68
CA THR A 102 -16.52 0.29 -8.55
C THR A 102 -16.22 0.94 -9.90
N MET A 103 -15.03 1.49 -10.10
CA MET A 103 -14.63 2.03 -11.39
C MET A 103 -14.36 0.88 -12.35
N GLU A 104 -14.87 1.02 -13.57
CA GLU A 104 -14.50 0.08 -14.61
C GLU A 104 -13.09 0.39 -15.11
N SER A 105 -12.33 -0.65 -15.35
CA SER A 105 -11.00 -0.47 -15.94
C SER A 105 -11.16 -0.12 -17.42
N ASN A 106 -10.09 0.39 -18.01
CA ASN A 106 -10.08 0.68 -19.45
C ASN A 106 -9.82 -0.57 -20.29
N GLU A 107 -9.69 -1.70 -19.64
CA GLU A 107 -9.38 -2.95 -20.32
C GLU A 107 -10.62 -3.53 -20.99
N LYS A 108 -10.47 -3.95 -22.22
CA LYS A 108 -11.59 -4.44 -23.03
C LYS A 108 -11.60 -5.96 -23.17
N SER A 109 -10.54 -6.61 -22.72
CA SER A 109 -10.41 -8.06 -22.78
C SER A 109 -9.49 -8.54 -21.66
N GLU A 110 -9.59 -9.83 -21.37
CA GLU A 110 -8.71 -10.46 -20.39
C GLU A 110 -7.24 -10.39 -20.82
N ASP A 111 -6.97 -10.56 -22.12
CA ASP A 111 -5.60 -10.49 -22.62
C ASP A 111 -5.00 -9.10 -22.43
N SER A 112 -5.78 -8.06 -22.74
CA SER A 112 -5.36 -6.69 -22.49
C SER A 112 -5.11 -6.43 -21.00
N ALA A 113 -6.03 -6.89 -20.16
CA ALA A 113 -5.91 -6.76 -18.71
C ALA A 113 -4.64 -7.46 -18.21
N ARG A 114 -4.35 -8.64 -18.71
CA ARG A 114 -3.15 -9.41 -18.34
C ARG A 114 -1.87 -8.64 -18.65
N LEU A 115 -1.80 -8.04 -19.83
CA LEU A 115 -0.63 -7.24 -20.22
C LEU A 115 -0.47 -6.03 -19.30
N THR A 116 -1.56 -5.32 -19.05
CA THR A 116 -1.53 -4.14 -18.18
C THR A 116 -1.13 -4.49 -16.75
N VAL A 117 -1.68 -5.57 -16.21
CA VAL A 117 -1.33 -6.03 -14.86
C VAL A 117 0.15 -6.41 -14.77
N ASN A 118 0.68 -7.09 -15.76
CA ASN A 118 2.09 -7.45 -15.79
C ASN A 118 2.99 -6.22 -15.88
N GLU A 119 2.60 -5.22 -16.64
CA GLU A 119 3.33 -3.98 -16.75
C GLU A 119 3.33 -3.23 -15.41
N ILE A 120 2.17 -3.11 -14.78
CA ILE A 120 2.05 -2.44 -13.47
C ILE A 120 2.91 -3.17 -12.43
N ALA A 121 2.82 -4.50 -12.38
CA ALA A 121 3.60 -5.31 -11.45
C ALA A 121 5.11 -5.08 -11.66
N SER A 122 5.56 -5.01 -12.92
CA SER A 122 6.96 -4.75 -13.24
C SER A 122 7.39 -3.35 -12.78
N GLN A 123 6.54 -2.35 -12.94
CA GLN A 123 6.81 -1.00 -12.48
C GLN A 123 6.88 -0.92 -10.94
N LEU A 124 5.98 -1.61 -10.26
CA LEU A 124 5.97 -1.65 -8.80
C LEU A 124 7.23 -2.35 -8.27
N GLU A 125 7.64 -3.42 -8.91
CA GLU A 125 8.87 -4.12 -8.55
C GLU A 125 10.10 -3.23 -8.74
N LYS A 126 10.16 -2.51 -9.85
CA LYS A 126 11.25 -1.57 -10.12
C LYS A 126 11.31 -0.48 -9.06
N ASN A 127 10.18 0.13 -8.74
CA ASN A 127 10.13 1.19 -7.73
C ASN A 127 10.56 0.66 -6.36
N SER A 128 10.10 -0.52 -5.99
CA SER A 128 10.51 -1.15 -4.73
C SER A 128 12.01 -1.40 -4.67
N ASN A 129 12.60 -1.85 -5.76
CA ASN A 129 14.05 -2.08 -5.84
C ASN A 129 14.83 -0.77 -5.75
N GLU A 130 14.33 0.29 -6.35
CA GLU A 130 14.94 1.63 -6.24
C GLU A 130 14.89 2.11 -4.79
N ASP A 131 13.77 1.94 -4.12
CA ASP A 131 13.62 2.34 -2.72
C ASP A 131 14.61 1.57 -1.82
N ILE A 132 14.75 0.27 -2.03
CA ILE A 132 15.72 -0.55 -1.32
C ILE A 132 17.14 -0.06 -1.60
N TYR A 133 17.45 0.22 -2.84
CA TYR A 133 18.77 0.71 -3.23
C TYR A 133 19.11 2.02 -2.52
N PHE A 134 18.21 2.99 -2.53
CA PHE A 134 18.43 4.27 -1.87
C PHE A 134 18.50 4.14 -0.34
N ASP A 135 17.70 3.26 0.24
CA ASP A 135 17.77 2.98 1.68
C ASP A 135 19.14 2.41 2.06
N LEU A 136 19.63 1.45 1.29
CA LEU A 136 20.94 0.85 1.54
C LEU A 136 22.08 1.84 1.40
N LEU A 137 22.01 2.72 0.38
CA LEU A 137 23.01 3.80 0.23
C LEU A 137 22.99 4.74 1.42
N ASN A 138 21.80 5.08 1.89
CA ASN A 138 21.63 5.97 3.03
C ASN A 138 22.20 5.37 4.30
N ARG A 139 21.92 4.11 4.55
CA ARG A 139 22.47 3.36 5.68
C ARG A 139 23.99 3.30 5.62
N TYR A 140 24.53 3.01 4.45
CA TYR A 140 25.98 2.98 4.25
C TYR A 140 26.61 4.35 4.52
N SER A 141 26.01 5.42 4.04
CA SER A 141 26.48 6.79 4.27
C SER A 141 26.47 7.16 5.75
N ASN A 142 25.53 6.60 6.52
CA ASN A 142 25.40 6.84 7.96
C ASN A 142 26.35 5.97 8.80
N GLY A 143 27.13 5.14 8.15
CA GLY A 143 28.12 4.28 8.84
C GLY A 143 27.59 2.90 9.22
N ASP A 144 26.40 2.54 8.79
CA ASP A 144 25.84 1.22 9.05
C ASP A 144 26.61 0.16 8.26
N ARG A 145 26.76 -0.99 8.90
CA ARG A 145 27.43 -2.11 8.26
C ARG A 145 26.43 -2.92 7.45
N LEU A 146 26.66 -3.00 6.16
CA LEU A 146 25.80 -3.78 5.27
C LEU A 146 26.23 -5.25 5.22
N SER A 147 25.28 -6.15 5.06
CA SER A 147 25.57 -7.56 4.82
C SER A 147 26.15 -7.77 3.43
N ASP A 148 26.70 -8.96 3.17
CA ASP A 148 27.25 -9.27 1.87
C ASP A 148 26.18 -9.26 0.78
N ASP A 149 24.97 -9.73 1.09
CA ASP A 149 23.86 -9.72 0.17
C ASP A 149 23.42 -8.29 -0.17
N GLU A 150 23.37 -7.41 0.83
CA GLU A 150 23.04 -6.01 0.63
C GLU A 150 24.07 -5.29 -0.26
N ARG A 151 25.35 -5.57 -0.05
CA ARG A 151 26.42 -5.02 -0.88
C ARG A 151 26.32 -5.52 -2.32
N GLN A 152 26.01 -6.79 -2.48
CA GLN A 152 25.84 -7.39 -3.80
C GLN A 152 24.64 -6.78 -4.51
N PHE A 153 23.58 -6.52 -3.80
CA PHE A 153 22.40 -5.85 -4.35
C PHE A 153 22.76 -4.47 -4.92
N ILE A 154 23.49 -3.65 -4.14
CA ILE A 154 23.92 -2.33 -4.60
C ILE A 154 24.79 -2.44 -5.85
N LYS A 155 25.70 -3.40 -5.86
CA LYS A 155 26.63 -3.58 -6.96
C LYS A 155 25.91 -3.98 -8.25
N ASN A 156 24.92 -4.84 -8.14
CA ASN A 156 24.15 -5.32 -9.28
C ASN A 156 23.13 -4.31 -9.77
N PHE A 157 22.61 -3.46 -8.89
CA PHE A 157 21.57 -2.49 -9.22
C PHE A 157 22.06 -1.45 -10.24
N LYS A 158 23.33 -1.06 -10.15
CA LYS A 158 23.91 -0.06 -11.04
C LYS A 158 24.10 -0.53 -12.48
N LYS A 159 23.98 -1.80 -12.71
CA LYS A 159 24.11 -2.34 -14.06
C LYS A 159 22.77 -2.35 -14.76
#